data_28604d634de7886f6b686efb9c99847a
#
_entry.id   28604d634de7886f6b686efb9c99847a
#
_cell.length_a   1.000
_cell.length_b   1.000
_cell.length_c   1.000
_cell.angle_alpha   90.00
_cell.angle_beta   90.00
_cell.angle_gamma   90.00
#
_symmetry.space_group_name_H-M   'P 1'
#
loop_
_entity.id
_entity.type
_entity.pdbx_description
1 polymer ?
#
loop_
_entity_poly.entity_id
_entity_poly.type
_entity_poly.pdbx_seq_one_letter_code
_entity_poly.pdbx_strand_id
1 'polypeptide(L)'
;MKKLLLVYLLFFSVGIVFCAQPTIYGYSGLITAPTAETVKMAGVAIIGSSSKDVNTAGGCAGLIANWEISAARVSNGEAHTLLNGKIGLLQEGLALPAIAVGVVDLSDEIGNSVYAVATKTITITKVATQTAGLPFGPPQISAGIASGKVLDGVFAGVVLPLSPKSRLIAEYANKKVNFGFAARIFPLVDLEIFSLEGNLGAAAYVKLGF
;
A
#
# COMPACT_ATOMS: atom_id res chain seq x y z
N MET A 1 -15.56 17.75 33.46
CA MET A 1 -14.18 17.41 33.11
C MET A 1 -13.93 15.90 32.94
N LYS A 2 -14.40 14.99 33.82
CA LYS A 2 -14.14 13.52 33.69
C LYS A 2 -14.73 12.89 32.41
N LYS A 3 -15.87 13.36 31.88
CA LYS A 3 -16.47 12.84 30.64
C LYS A 3 -15.74 13.23 29.36
N LEU A 4 -15.06 14.39 29.37
CA LEU A 4 -14.24 14.84 28.25
C LEU A 4 -12.93 14.04 28.15
N LEU A 5 -12.37 13.65 29.29
CA LEU A 5 -11.18 12.81 29.36
C LEU A 5 -11.41 11.39 28.83
N LEU A 6 -12.62 10.84 29.09
CA LEU A 6 -13.01 9.51 28.62
C LEU A 6 -13.18 9.47 27.09
N VAL A 7 -13.74 10.52 26.50
CA VAL A 7 -13.85 10.67 25.03
C VAL A 7 -12.47 10.80 24.40
N TYR A 8 -11.55 11.55 25.03
CA TYR A 8 -10.16 11.67 24.55
C TYR A 8 -9.42 10.32 24.62
N LEU A 9 -9.62 9.53 25.70
CA LEU A 9 -9.01 8.20 25.84
C LEU A 9 -9.56 7.17 24.83
N LEU A 10 -10.85 7.27 24.46
CA LEU A 10 -11.46 6.41 23.45
C LEU A 10 -10.95 6.71 22.03
N PHE A 11 -10.57 7.95 21.72
CA PHE A 11 -9.97 8.31 20.45
C PHE A 11 -8.48 7.95 20.34
N PHE A 12 -7.78 7.72 21.47
CA PHE A 12 -6.34 7.39 21.48
C PHE A 12 -6.06 5.87 21.43
N SER A 13 -7.08 5.02 21.56
CA SER A 13 -6.92 3.56 21.49
C SER A 13 -7.15 2.96 20.10
N VAL A 14 -7.23 3.79 19.06
CA VAL A 14 -7.22 3.28 17.69
C VAL A 14 -5.81 2.77 17.41
N GLY A 15 -5.64 1.47 17.53
CA GLY A 15 -4.41 0.80 17.11
C GLY A 15 -4.03 1.29 15.72
N ILE A 16 -2.76 1.63 15.55
CA ILE A 16 -2.21 2.10 14.28
C ILE A 16 -2.25 0.93 13.31
N VAL A 17 -3.38 0.77 12.65
CA VAL A 17 -3.48 -0.11 11.49
C VAL A 17 -2.85 0.69 10.35
N PHE A 18 -1.73 0.22 9.84
CA PHE A 18 -1.25 0.70 8.55
C PHE A 18 -2.30 0.30 7.53
N CYS A 19 -3.11 1.26 7.14
CA CYS A 19 -4.13 1.02 6.15
C CYS A 19 -3.49 0.89 4.77
N ALA A 20 -4.07 0.02 3.96
CA ALA A 20 -3.71 -0.12 2.56
C ALA A 20 -3.56 1.26 1.90
N GLN A 21 -2.39 1.54 1.31
CA GLN A 21 -2.17 2.80 0.58
C GLN A 21 -2.19 2.52 -0.92
N PRO A 22 -2.64 3.47 -1.76
CA PRO A 22 -2.56 3.31 -3.19
C PRO A 22 -1.10 3.26 -3.67
N THR A 23 -0.81 2.42 -4.64
CA THR A 23 0.41 2.48 -5.45
C THR A 23 0.33 3.63 -6.46
N ILE A 24 1.41 3.91 -7.16
CA ILE A 24 1.39 4.87 -8.28
C ILE A 24 0.44 4.45 -9.41
N TYR A 25 -0.01 3.21 -9.46
CA TYR A 25 -1.03 2.73 -10.41
C TYR A 25 -2.45 2.72 -9.83
N GLY A 26 -2.62 3.22 -8.60
CA GLY A 26 -3.91 3.47 -7.95
C GLY A 26 -4.44 2.34 -7.08
N TYR A 27 -4.08 1.08 -7.28
CA TYR A 27 -4.49 -0.03 -6.41
C TYR A 27 -3.69 -0.05 -5.11
N SER A 28 -4.20 -0.69 -4.06
CA SER A 28 -3.51 -0.73 -2.78
C SER A 28 -2.27 -1.64 -2.80
N GLY A 29 -1.15 -1.11 -2.28
CA GLY A 29 0.12 -1.81 -2.31
C GLY A 29 1.28 -1.02 -1.70
N LEU A 30 2.46 -1.21 -2.27
CA LEU A 30 3.71 -0.55 -1.92
C LEU A 30 3.92 0.70 -2.81
N ILE A 31 5.00 0.78 -3.57
CA ILE A 31 5.23 1.85 -4.55
C ILE A 31 4.55 1.48 -5.87
N THR A 32 4.90 0.32 -6.44
CA THR A 32 4.30 -0.26 -7.65
C THR A 32 3.69 -1.64 -7.41
N ALA A 33 4.22 -2.44 -6.49
CA ALA A 33 3.81 -3.80 -6.23
C ALA A 33 2.53 -3.85 -5.35
N PRO A 34 1.55 -4.72 -5.68
CA PRO A 34 0.37 -4.90 -4.85
C PRO A 34 0.70 -5.63 -3.54
N THR A 35 -0.10 -5.37 -2.51
CA THR A 35 -0.19 -6.20 -1.29
C THR A 35 -1.50 -6.98 -1.28
N ALA A 36 -1.61 -7.99 -0.41
CA ALA A 36 -2.84 -8.74 -0.25
C ALA A 36 -3.90 -8.00 0.59
N GLU A 37 -3.53 -6.90 1.23
CA GLU A 37 -4.47 -6.04 1.92
C GLU A 37 -5.37 -5.31 0.93
N THR A 38 -6.65 -5.22 1.26
CA THR A 38 -7.63 -4.42 0.53
C THR A 38 -8.06 -3.24 1.37
N VAL A 39 -8.50 -2.17 0.73
CA VAL A 39 -9.15 -1.06 1.42
C VAL A 39 -10.42 -1.58 2.09
N LYS A 40 -10.63 -1.21 3.35
CA LYS A 40 -11.84 -1.61 4.09
C LYS A 40 -13.10 -1.08 3.41
N MET A 41 -14.20 -1.77 3.62
CA MET A 41 -15.52 -1.36 3.11
C MET A 41 -15.84 0.10 3.46
N ALA A 42 -16.29 0.86 2.49
CA ALA A 42 -16.54 2.30 2.56
C ALA A 42 -15.31 3.19 2.83
N GLY A 43 -14.11 2.60 2.87
CA GLY A 43 -12.86 3.35 2.89
C GLY A 43 -12.47 3.82 1.49
N VAL A 44 -11.81 4.99 1.42
CA VAL A 44 -11.25 5.56 0.19
C VAL A 44 -9.85 6.06 0.49
N ALA A 45 -8.92 5.76 -0.41
CA ALA A 45 -7.59 6.36 -0.36
C ALA A 45 -7.26 6.99 -1.72
N ILE A 46 -6.73 8.20 -1.69
CA ILE A 46 -6.41 9.00 -2.87
C ILE A 46 -4.89 9.20 -2.91
N ILE A 47 -4.32 9.20 -4.09
CA ILE A 47 -2.89 9.45 -4.33
C ILE A 47 -2.73 10.56 -5.36
N GLY A 48 -1.77 11.45 -5.10
CA GLY A 48 -1.11 12.26 -6.10
C GLY A 48 0.39 12.02 -6.03
N SER A 49 1.02 11.64 -7.12
CA SER A 49 2.48 11.41 -7.14
C SER A 49 3.13 12.01 -8.38
N SER A 50 4.41 12.33 -8.24
CA SER A 50 5.24 12.85 -9.32
C SER A 50 6.65 12.31 -9.19
N SER A 51 7.19 11.84 -10.31
CA SER A 51 8.59 11.51 -10.50
C SER A 51 9.04 12.07 -11.86
N LYS A 52 10.31 11.87 -12.20
CA LYS A 52 10.85 12.37 -13.48
C LYS A 52 10.03 11.89 -14.69
N ASP A 53 9.61 10.63 -14.66
CA ASP A 53 9.04 9.96 -15.82
C ASP A 53 7.54 9.67 -15.68
N VAL A 54 7.00 9.73 -14.44
CA VAL A 54 5.61 9.33 -14.17
C VAL A 54 4.94 10.30 -13.22
N ASN A 55 3.80 10.83 -13.65
CA ASN A 55 2.88 11.57 -12.79
C ASN A 55 1.59 10.77 -12.64
N THR A 56 1.06 10.73 -11.42
CA THR A 56 -0.17 10.00 -11.14
C THR A 56 -1.14 10.82 -10.31
N ALA A 57 -2.42 10.71 -10.65
CA ALA A 57 -3.52 11.11 -9.79
C ALA A 57 -4.54 9.97 -9.80
N GLY A 58 -4.89 9.44 -8.63
CA GLY A 58 -5.77 8.28 -8.58
C GLY A 58 -6.21 7.94 -7.17
N GLY A 59 -6.77 6.73 -7.02
CA GLY A 59 -7.17 6.22 -5.73
C GLY A 59 -7.85 4.88 -5.79
N CYS A 60 -8.08 4.31 -4.61
CA CYS A 60 -8.77 3.04 -4.42
C CYS A 60 -9.88 3.16 -3.39
N ALA A 61 -10.88 2.31 -3.53
CA ALA A 61 -12.04 2.25 -2.65
C ALA A 61 -12.41 0.80 -2.34
N GLY A 62 -12.73 0.54 -1.08
CA GLY A 62 -13.32 -0.73 -0.65
C GLY A 62 -14.81 -0.75 -0.91
N LEU A 63 -15.30 -1.72 -1.67
CA LEU A 63 -16.73 -1.84 -2.01
C LEU A 63 -17.49 -2.66 -0.98
N ILE A 64 -17.28 -3.95 -1.00
CA ILE A 64 -17.85 -4.94 -0.10
C ILE A 64 -16.69 -5.77 0.46
N ALA A 65 -16.98 -6.62 1.43
CA ALA A 65 -15.95 -7.38 2.14
C ALA A 65 -14.85 -7.91 1.19
N ASN A 66 -13.63 -7.39 1.36
CA ASN A 66 -12.42 -7.78 0.63
C ASN A 66 -12.39 -7.46 -0.89
N TRP A 67 -13.32 -6.67 -1.41
CA TRP A 67 -13.29 -6.20 -2.79
C TRP A 67 -12.81 -4.75 -2.84
N GLU A 68 -11.87 -4.48 -3.73
CA GLU A 68 -11.33 -3.16 -3.98
C GLU A 68 -11.40 -2.84 -5.47
N ILE A 69 -11.83 -1.63 -5.76
CA ILE A 69 -11.69 -1.03 -7.09
C ILE A 69 -10.77 0.17 -6.99
N SER A 70 -10.09 0.45 -8.07
CA SER A 70 -9.26 1.65 -8.15
C SER A 70 -9.21 2.21 -9.56
N ALA A 71 -8.92 3.50 -9.62
CA ALA A 71 -8.66 4.21 -10.86
C ALA A 71 -7.45 5.12 -10.68
N ALA A 72 -6.60 5.20 -11.70
CA ALA A 72 -5.48 6.11 -11.71
C ALA A 72 -5.26 6.68 -13.12
N ARG A 73 -5.07 7.98 -13.20
CA ARG A 73 -4.55 8.63 -14.38
C ARG A 73 -3.05 8.71 -14.27
N VAL A 74 -2.36 7.95 -15.11
CA VAL A 74 -0.90 7.85 -15.16
C VAL A 74 -0.42 8.54 -16.42
N SER A 75 0.57 9.43 -16.31
CA SER A 75 1.15 10.14 -17.44
C SER A 75 2.65 9.90 -17.49
N ASN A 76 3.10 9.37 -18.62
CA ASN A 76 4.50 9.20 -18.99
C ASN A 76 4.65 9.67 -20.45
N GLY A 77 4.61 11.01 -20.63
CA GLY A 77 4.46 11.61 -21.96
C GLY A 77 3.02 11.63 -22.43
N GLU A 78 2.37 10.49 -22.55
CA GLU A 78 0.92 10.35 -22.80
C GLU A 78 0.19 10.03 -21.49
N ALA A 79 -1.10 10.38 -21.43
CA ALA A 79 -1.92 10.16 -20.25
C ALA A 79 -2.90 9.00 -20.47
N HIS A 80 -2.80 7.98 -19.61
CA HIS A 80 -3.64 6.79 -19.62
C HIS A 80 -4.48 6.72 -18.35
N THR A 81 -5.70 6.20 -18.44
CA THR A 81 -6.58 6.00 -17.29
C THR A 81 -6.71 4.50 -17.02
N LEU A 82 -6.04 4.04 -15.97
CA LEU A 82 -6.06 2.64 -15.55
C LEU A 82 -7.24 2.40 -14.63
N LEU A 83 -8.02 1.37 -14.91
CA LEU A 83 -9.03 0.84 -13.99
C LEU A 83 -8.52 -0.49 -13.45
N ASN A 84 -8.62 -0.70 -12.14
CA ASN A 84 -8.10 -1.91 -11.52
C ASN A 84 -9.14 -2.53 -10.59
N GLY A 85 -9.00 -3.84 -10.37
CA GLY A 85 -9.81 -4.60 -9.42
C GLY A 85 -8.96 -5.55 -8.61
N LYS A 86 -9.25 -5.68 -7.32
CA LYS A 86 -8.60 -6.63 -6.41
C LYS A 86 -9.61 -7.29 -5.49
N ILE A 87 -9.39 -8.59 -5.22
CA ILE A 87 -10.20 -9.41 -4.33
C ILE A 87 -9.27 -10.09 -3.33
N GLY A 88 -9.50 -9.84 -2.04
CA GLY A 88 -8.88 -10.58 -0.96
C GLY A 88 -9.55 -11.94 -0.80
N LEU A 89 -8.81 -13.01 -1.03
CA LEU A 89 -9.29 -14.40 -0.93
C LEU A 89 -9.16 -14.94 0.50
N LEU A 90 -8.09 -14.56 1.18
CA LEU A 90 -7.80 -14.99 2.55
C LEU A 90 -7.31 -13.78 3.36
N GLN A 91 -7.87 -13.61 4.55
CA GLN A 91 -7.37 -12.63 5.51
C GLN A 91 -6.17 -13.17 6.28
N GLU A 92 -5.28 -12.27 6.70
CA GLU A 92 -4.14 -12.65 7.53
C GLU A 92 -4.59 -13.23 8.87
N GLY A 93 -4.07 -14.42 9.18
CA GLY A 93 -4.21 -15.09 10.48
C GLY A 93 -2.87 -15.19 11.20
N LEU A 94 -2.85 -15.84 12.35
CA LEU A 94 -1.61 -16.04 13.12
C LEU A 94 -0.53 -16.78 12.29
N ALA A 95 -0.91 -17.86 11.64
CA ALA A 95 0.00 -18.71 10.86
C ALA A 95 -0.08 -18.45 9.35
N LEU A 96 -1.25 -18.07 8.83
CA LEU A 96 -1.51 -17.93 7.40
C LEU A 96 -1.32 -16.48 6.93
N PRO A 97 -0.72 -16.27 5.77
CA PRO A 97 -0.68 -14.94 5.14
C PRO A 97 -2.07 -14.53 4.64
N ALA A 98 -2.28 -13.24 4.46
CA ALA A 98 -3.34 -12.76 3.58
C ALA A 98 -3.02 -13.15 2.14
N ILE A 99 -4.05 -13.44 1.34
CA ILE A 99 -3.92 -13.76 -0.10
C ILE A 99 -4.92 -12.91 -0.87
N ALA A 100 -4.47 -12.31 -1.97
CA ALA A 100 -5.34 -11.59 -2.89
C ALA A 100 -4.96 -11.87 -4.34
N VAL A 101 -5.93 -11.67 -5.21
CA VAL A 101 -5.75 -11.68 -6.67
C VAL A 101 -6.30 -10.36 -7.23
N GLY A 102 -5.76 -9.93 -8.35
CA GLY A 102 -6.24 -8.70 -8.97
C GLY A 102 -5.87 -8.57 -10.44
N VAL A 103 -6.45 -7.55 -11.03
CA VAL A 103 -6.19 -7.14 -12.40
C VAL A 103 -5.84 -5.66 -12.39
N VAL A 104 -4.77 -5.32 -13.07
CA VAL A 104 -4.34 -3.93 -13.33
C VAL A 104 -4.67 -3.61 -14.78
N ASP A 105 -5.20 -2.40 -14.99
CA ASP A 105 -5.58 -1.90 -16.31
C ASP A 105 -6.64 -2.75 -17.01
N LEU A 106 -7.81 -2.90 -16.36
CA LEU A 106 -9.01 -3.51 -16.99
C LEU A 106 -9.46 -2.77 -18.25
N SER A 107 -9.09 -1.49 -18.38
CA SER A 107 -9.35 -0.66 -19.55
C SER A 107 -8.47 -0.99 -20.76
N ASP A 108 -7.39 -1.76 -20.55
CA ASP A 108 -6.39 -2.13 -21.56
C ASP A 108 -5.72 -0.94 -22.27
N GLU A 109 -5.58 0.17 -21.56
CA GLU A 109 -4.98 1.41 -22.09
C GLU A 109 -3.47 1.27 -22.35
N ILE A 110 -2.75 0.62 -21.40
CA ILE A 110 -1.31 0.34 -21.52
C ILE A 110 -1.09 -1.16 -21.81
N GLY A 111 -2.04 -1.97 -21.38
CA GLY A 111 -2.04 -3.42 -21.45
C GLY A 111 -2.21 -4.05 -20.09
N ASN A 112 -3.22 -4.89 -19.96
CA ASN A 112 -3.63 -5.47 -18.69
C ASN A 112 -2.55 -6.36 -18.05
N SER A 113 -2.67 -6.55 -16.75
CA SER A 113 -1.86 -7.49 -15.98
C SER A 113 -2.72 -8.15 -14.93
N VAL A 114 -2.57 -9.46 -14.76
CA VAL A 114 -3.18 -10.22 -13.68
C VAL A 114 -2.12 -10.60 -12.65
N TYR A 115 -2.49 -10.63 -11.38
CA TYR A 115 -1.56 -10.98 -10.32
C TYR A 115 -2.18 -11.79 -9.20
N ALA A 116 -1.34 -12.53 -8.49
CA ALA A 116 -1.64 -13.12 -7.20
C ALA A 116 -0.55 -12.70 -6.20
N VAL A 117 -0.96 -12.35 -4.98
CA VAL A 117 -0.06 -11.85 -3.94
C VAL A 117 -0.41 -12.43 -2.58
N ALA A 118 0.61 -12.74 -1.79
CA ALA A 118 0.52 -13.07 -0.38
C ALA A 118 1.23 -11.99 0.43
N THR A 119 0.64 -11.62 1.57
CA THR A 119 1.19 -10.62 2.49
C THR A 119 1.14 -11.16 3.91
N LYS A 120 2.25 -11.03 4.64
CA LYS A 120 2.39 -11.49 6.02
C LYS A 120 3.07 -10.46 6.89
N THR A 121 2.45 -10.13 8.01
CA THR A 121 3.05 -9.38 9.10
C THR A 121 3.87 -10.32 9.97
N ILE A 122 5.16 -10.05 10.10
CA ILE A 122 6.07 -10.89 10.88
C ILE A 122 5.96 -10.50 12.35
N THR A 123 5.14 -11.21 13.09
CA THR A 123 5.01 -11.00 14.55
C THR A 123 6.28 -11.47 15.25
N ILE A 124 7.13 -10.51 15.60
CA ILE A 124 8.30 -10.76 16.45
C ILE A 124 7.83 -10.58 17.90
N THR A 125 8.14 -11.53 18.78
CA THR A 125 7.80 -11.39 20.20
C THR A 125 8.44 -10.13 20.78
N LYS A 126 7.74 -9.44 21.69
CA LYS A 126 8.21 -8.18 22.31
C LYS A 126 9.64 -8.24 22.85
N VAL A 127 10.06 -9.41 23.31
CA VAL A 127 11.43 -9.65 23.81
C VAL A 127 12.45 -9.54 22.67
N ALA A 128 12.14 -10.09 21.49
CA ALA A 128 13.05 -10.03 20.35
C ALA A 128 13.13 -8.61 19.73
N THR A 129 12.05 -7.84 19.75
CA THR A 129 12.07 -6.45 19.28
C THR A 129 12.91 -5.55 20.17
N GLN A 130 12.86 -5.71 21.50
CA GLN A 130 13.69 -4.94 22.42
C GLN A 130 15.18 -5.33 22.31
N THR A 131 15.48 -6.61 22.12
CA THR A 131 16.86 -7.10 22.01
C THR A 131 17.49 -6.77 20.65
N ALA A 132 16.69 -6.73 19.57
CA ALA A 132 17.18 -6.42 18.22
C ALA A 132 17.22 -4.91 17.92
N GLY A 133 16.79 -4.06 18.86
CA GLY A 133 16.72 -2.61 18.61
C GLY A 133 15.78 -2.20 17.48
N LEU A 134 14.86 -3.08 17.07
CA LEU A 134 13.85 -2.79 16.05
C LEU A 134 12.78 -1.88 16.66
N PRO A 135 12.65 -0.65 16.17
CA PRO A 135 12.09 0.39 17.01
C PRO A 135 10.58 0.33 17.19
N PHE A 136 9.75 -0.09 16.22
CA PHE A 136 8.37 0.42 16.32
C PHE A 136 7.24 -0.43 15.72
N GLY A 137 7.47 -1.66 15.33
CA GLY A 137 6.39 -2.53 14.88
C GLY A 137 6.85 -3.71 14.04
N PRO A 138 5.96 -4.69 13.84
CA PRO A 138 6.29 -5.87 13.06
C PRO A 138 6.46 -5.49 11.58
N PRO A 139 7.54 -5.94 10.92
CA PRO A 139 7.68 -5.79 9.48
C PRO A 139 6.61 -6.57 8.74
N GLN A 140 6.19 -6.05 7.60
CA GLN A 140 5.27 -6.71 6.68
C GLN A 140 6.03 -7.11 5.42
N ILE A 141 5.85 -8.34 4.99
CA ILE A 141 6.45 -8.89 3.77
C ILE A 141 5.34 -9.25 2.80
N SER A 142 5.49 -8.89 1.55
CA SER A 142 4.60 -9.26 0.45
C SER A 142 5.40 -9.94 -0.64
N ALA A 143 4.84 -10.96 -1.26
CA ALA A 143 5.41 -11.63 -2.41
C ALA A 143 4.30 -12.12 -3.35
N GLY A 144 4.55 -12.06 -4.65
CA GLY A 144 3.56 -12.44 -5.64
C GLY A 144 4.15 -12.68 -7.02
N ILE A 145 3.25 -13.04 -7.91
CA ILE A 145 3.52 -13.23 -9.34
C ILE A 145 2.50 -12.46 -10.15
N ALA A 146 2.92 -11.97 -11.28
CA ALA A 146 2.06 -11.28 -12.23
C ALA A 146 2.39 -11.68 -13.66
N SER A 147 1.44 -11.48 -14.54
CA SER A 147 1.63 -11.64 -15.98
C SER A 147 0.87 -10.53 -16.69
N GLY A 148 1.57 -9.74 -17.47
CA GLY A 148 1.00 -8.63 -18.24
C GLY A 148 2.03 -7.56 -18.62
N LYS A 149 1.56 -6.37 -18.96
CA LYS A 149 2.43 -5.27 -19.40
C LYS A 149 2.75 -4.26 -18.29
N VAL A 150 1.79 -3.99 -17.39
CA VAL A 150 1.99 -3.04 -16.29
C VAL A 150 2.79 -3.68 -15.16
N LEU A 151 2.51 -4.95 -14.87
CA LEU A 151 3.21 -5.73 -13.85
C LEU A 151 3.49 -7.13 -14.43
N ASP A 152 4.74 -7.57 -14.41
CA ASP A 152 5.18 -8.85 -14.97
C ASP A 152 6.22 -9.55 -14.10
N GLY A 153 6.14 -10.88 -14.07
CA GLY A 153 7.07 -11.75 -13.36
C GLY A 153 6.83 -11.80 -11.86
N VAL A 154 7.87 -12.15 -11.13
CA VAL A 154 7.87 -12.21 -9.67
C VAL A 154 8.06 -10.81 -9.10
N PHE A 155 7.30 -10.49 -8.07
CA PHE A 155 7.50 -9.29 -7.28
C PHE A 155 7.52 -9.61 -5.78
N ALA A 156 8.20 -8.79 -5.01
CA ALA A 156 8.26 -8.89 -3.56
C ALA A 156 8.50 -7.51 -2.95
N GLY A 157 8.15 -7.35 -1.69
CA GLY A 157 8.48 -6.14 -0.98
C GLY A 157 8.37 -6.27 0.53
N VAL A 158 8.94 -5.31 1.21
CA VAL A 158 8.94 -5.22 2.66
C VAL A 158 8.59 -3.80 3.11
N VAL A 159 7.74 -3.72 4.12
CA VAL A 159 7.47 -2.50 4.87
C VAL A 159 8.06 -2.65 6.25
N LEU A 160 8.96 -1.73 6.62
CA LEU A 160 9.59 -1.68 7.92
C LEU A 160 9.10 -0.44 8.68
N PRO A 161 8.22 -0.59 9.69
CA PRO A 161 7.81 0.51 10.53
C PRO A 161 9.00 1.05 11.34
N LEU A 162 9.30 2.34 11.23
CA LEU A 162 10.34 3.03 12.00
C LEU A 162 9.78 3.78 13.20
N SER A 163 8.51 4.17 13.10
CA SER A 163 7.76 4.82 14.17
C SER A 163 6.26 4.59 13.94
N PRO A 164 5.39 4.97 14.90
CA PRO A 164 3.95 4.97 14.65
C PRO A 164 3.50 5.80 13.45
N LYS A 165 4.36 6.69 12.96
CA LYS A 165 4.01 7.63 11.88
C LYS A 165 4.92 7.50 10.66
N SER A 166 5.97 6.66 10.69
CA SER A 166 6.91 6.55 9.58
C SER A 166 7.31 5.12 9.30
N ARG A 167 7.59 4.83 8.02
CA ARG A 167 8.00 3.51 7.54
C ARG A 167 8.97 3.61 6.38
N LEU A 168 9.83 2.62 6.26
CA LEU A 168 10.61 2.34 5.06
C LEU A 168 9.88 1.30 4.21
N ILE A 169 10.02 1.43 2.91
CA ILE A 169 9.49 0.51 1.92
C ILE A 169 10.65 0.11 1.01
N ALA A 170 10.76 -1.17 0.73
CA ALA A 170 11.62 -1.67 -0.33
C ALA A 170 10.81 -2.68 -1.12
N GLU A 171 10.89 -2.60 -2.44
CA GLU A 171 10.21 -3.54 -3.33
C GLU A 171 11.07 -3.92 -4.52
N TYR A 172 10.83 -5.12 -5.02
CA TYR A 172 11.29 -5.62 -6.29
C TYR A 172 10.07 -5.90 -7.17
N ALA A 173 9.95 -5.20 -8.27
CA ALA A 173 8.86 -5.37 -9.24
C ALA A 173 9.37 -5.03 -10.64
N ASN A 174 8.86 -5.71 -11.68
CA ASN A 174 9.28 -5.48 -13.07
C ASN A 174 10.80 -5.53 -13.26
N LYS A 175 11.51 -6.43 -12.53
CA LYS A 175 12.98 -6.57 -12.55
C LYS A 175 13.73 -5.35 -12.03
N LYS A 176 13.07 -4.45 -11.30
CA LYS A 176 13.64 -3.23 -10.71
C LYS A 176 13.49 -3.25 -9.19
N VAL A 177 14.40 -2.59 -8.51
CA VAL A 177 14.33 -2.36 -7.07
C VAL A 177 13.95 -0.91 -6.83
N ASN A 178 12.91 -0.71 -6.03
CA ASN A 178 12.43 0.60 -5.62
C ASN A 178 12.50 0.72 -4.10
N PHE A 179 12.70 1.94 -3.61
CA PHE A 179 12.74 2.25 -2.19
C PHE A 179 11.83 3.43 -1.90
N GLY A 180 11.21 3.44 -0.72
CA GLY A 180 10.37 4.54 -0.28
C GLY A 180 10.53 4.81 1.22
N PHE A 181 10.31 6.05 1.59
CA PHE A 181 10.13 6.49 2.97
C PHE A 181 8.83 7.25 3.05
N ALA A 182 7.90 6.75 3.86
CA ALA A 182 6.61 7.39 4.07
C ALA A 182 6.47 7.88 5.51
N ALA A 183 5.87 9.05 5.66
CA ALA A 183 5.59 9.65 6.96
C ALA A 183 4.18 10.22 7.01
N ARG A 184 3.47 9.98 8.12
CA ARG A 184 2.18 10.58 8.43
C ARG A 184 2.37 11.98 8.98
N ILE A 185 1.95 12.98 8.23
CA ILE A 185 2.08 14.39 8.60
C ILE A 185 0.82 14.88 9.32
N PHE A 186 -0.35 14.45 8.86
CA PHE A 186 -1.65 14.71 9.48
C PHE A 186 -2.41 13.39 9.67
N PRO A 187 -3.46 13.34 10.49
CA PRO A 187 -4.21 12.11 10.76
C PRO A 187 -4.67 11.35 9.51
N LEU A 188 -4.98 12.06 8.44
CA LEU A 188 -5.48 11.51 7.18
C LEU A 188 -4.48 11.62 6.03
N VAL A 189 -3.29 12.25 6.24
CA VAL A 189 -2.34 12.55 5.16
C VAL A 189 -1.00 11.92 5.43
N ASP A 190 -0.58 11.04 4.55
CA ASP A 190 0.77 10.49 4.50
C ASP A 190 1.52 11.15 3.30
N LEU A 191 2.80 11.47 3.51
CA LEU A 191 3.73 11.83 2.44
C LEU A 191 4.74 10.72 2.25
N GLU A 192 5.15 10.50 1.02
CA GLU A 192 6.17 9.52 0.66
C GLU A 192 7.17 10.12 -0.31
N ILE A 193 8.45 9.86 -0.06
CA ILE A 193 9.53 10.08 -1.02
C ILE A 193 9.98 8.69 -1.46
N PHE A 194 10.08 8.48 -2.76
CA PHE A 194 10.44 7.17 -3.30
C PHE A 194 11.45 7.29 -4.44
N SER A 195 12.17 6.21 -4.68
CA SER A 195 12.98 6.00 -5.88
C SER A 195 12.25 4.97 -6.75
N LEU A 196 11.87 5.39 -7.94
CA LEU A 196 11.26 4.54 -8.95
C LEU A 196 12.26 4.36 -10.09
N GLU A 197 12.76 3.15 -10.27
CA GLU A 197 13.77 2.83 -11.30
C GLU A 197 15.02 3.75 -11.28
N GLY A 198 15.41 4.20 -10.08
CA GLY A 198 16.52 5.12 -9.88
C GLY A 198 16.16 6.61 -9.97
N ASN A 199 14.95 6.96 -10.36
CA ASN A 199 14.46 8.33 -10.38
C ASN A 199 13.74 8.67 -9.07
N LEU A 200 14.06 9.82 -8.48
CA LEU A 200 13.36 10.29 -7.28
C LEU A 200 11.96 10.79 -7.63
N GLY A 201 11.02 10.47 -6.76
CA GLY A 201 9.64 10.92 -6.82
C GLY A 201 9.09 11.20 -5.43
N ALA A 202 7.93 11.82 -5.40
CA ALA A 202 7.17 12.10 -4.20
C ALA A 202 5.70 11.78 -4.41
N ALA A 203 5.03 11.36 -3.35
CA ALA A 203 3.59 11.12 -3.33
C ALA A 203 2.95 11.69 -2.08
N ALA A 204 1.69 12.07 -2.21
CA ALA A 204 0.81 12.42 -1.11
C ALA A 204 -0.41 11.51 -1.15
N TYR A 205 -0.80 11.02 0.01
CA TYR A 205 -1.95 10.14 0.18
C TYR A 205 -2.95 10.76 1.13
N VAL A 206 -4.21 10.71 0.77
CA VAL A 206 -5.33 11.08 1.66
C VAL A 206 -6.18 9.84 1.87
N LYS A 207 -6.44 9.48 3.14
CA LYS A 207 -7.18 8.29 3.54
C LYS A 207 -8.43 8.69 4.30
N LEU A 208 -9.58 8.18 3.86
CA LEU A 208 -10.90 8.48 4.42
C LEU A 208 -11.63 7.18 4.76
N GLY A 209 -12.40 7.15 5.87
CA GLY A 209 -13.26 6.01 6.21
C GLY A 209 -12.55 4.77 6.79
N PHE A 210 -11.41 4.94 7.48
CA PHE A 210 -10.60 3.84 8.05
C PHE A 210 -10.70 3.75 9.57
#